data_5e0bf10f43712ac0260fc761c9781b4b
#
_entry.id   5e0bf10f43712ac0260fc761c9781b4b
#
_cell.length_a   1.000
_cell.length_b   1.000
_cell.length_c   1.000
_cell.angle_alpha   90.00
_cell.angle_beta   90.00
_cell.angle_gamma   90.00
#
_symmetry.space_group_name_H-M   'P 1'
#
loop_
_entity.id
_entity.type
_entity.pdbx_description
1 polymer ?
#
loop_
_entity_poly.entity_id
_entity_poly.type
_entity_poly.pdbx_seq_one_letter_code
_entity_poly.pdbx_strand_id
1 'polypeptide(L)'
;MDESYHTYLSRVAKMTLPATYESQVKNIQESPKFRLTDGTRQPVAFPGYSAITPPGAEDPANSAVFKDLAACQQQLIEKLEADLLVLVDPASFHFTLADLIWDSAYRMATDANPDFERKLIEQIEDSFKIYQDSIVDTTPIRWQIMGLTVRPRAIEVSLVPKDESSYDRIIALRRAIYQNSGLISLGIEQQYYFTAHTTLAYFANVQQEIDRVRLSDTLQEYNMHWLDHPQEIILAQGQLRKFTDMDTYERQPTFPIVQL
;
A
#
# COMPACT_ATOMS: atom_id res chain seq x y z
N MET A 1 2.18 11.42 -13.59
CA MET A 1 3.10 10.25 -13.78
C MET A 1 2.28 8.98 -14.03
N ASP A 2 1.53 8.97 -15.13
CA ASP A 2 0.75 7.80 -15.53
C ASP A 2 1.53 7.01 -16.58
N GLU A 3 1.38 5.70 -16.55
CA GLU A 3 1.94 4.78 -17.54
C GLU A 3 0.80 3.97 -18.18
N SER A 4 1.06 3.32 -19.32
CA SER A 4 0.06 2.44 -19.91
C SER A 4 -0.11 1.15 -19.11
N TYR A 5 -1.25 0.49 -19.25
CA TYR A 5 -1.52 -0.83 -18.68
C TYR A 5 -0.38 -1.82 -18.92
N HIS A 6 0.09 -1.93 -20.16
CA HIS A 6 1.17 -2.86 -20.52
C HIS A 6 2.53 -2.48 -19.90
N THR A 7 2.80 -1.17 -19.78
CA THR A 7 4.01 -0.69 -19.11
C THR A 7 3.98 -1.01 -17.63
N TYR A 8 2.81 -0.79 -16.98
CA TYR A 8 2.57 -1.16 -15.59
C TYR A 8 2.84 -2.65 -15.33
N LEU A 9 2.19 -3.53 -16.11
CA LEU A 9 2.37 -4.99 -16.00
C LEU A 9 3.83 -5.39 -16.13
N SER A 10 4.50 -4.89 -17.17
CA SER A 10 5.91 -5.20 -17.43
C SER A 10 6.83 -4.73 -16.31
N ARG A 11 6.55 -3.56 -15.73
CA ARG A 11 7.34 -3.00 -14.64
C ARG A 11 7.14 -3.78 -13.35
N VAL A 12 5.89 -4.08 -12.97
CA VAL A 12 5.60 -4.82 -11.74
C VAL A 12 6.12 -6.26 -11.82
N ALA A 13 5.94 -6.94 -12.95
CA ALA A 13 6.50 -8.28 -13.16
C ALA A 13 8.03 -8.32 -12.98
N LYS A 14 8.76 -7.29 -13.44
CA LYS A 14 10.21 -7.21 -13.25
C LYS A 14 10.62 -7.09 -11.78
N MET A 15 9.75 -6.56 -10.91
CA MET A 15 10.06 -6.41 -9.49
C MET A 15 10.06 -7.75 -8.73
N THR A 16 9.44 -8.79 -9.30
CA THR A 16 9.35 -10.14 -8.71
C THR A 16 10.36 -11.14 -9.31
N LEU A 17 11.28 -10.66 -10.16
CA LEU A 17 12.31 -11.51 -10.76
C LEU A 17 13.46 -11.79 -9.78
N PRO A 18 14.08 -13.00 -9.85
CA PRO A 18 15.23 -13.37 -9.00
C PRO A 18 16.36 -12.33 -9.01
N ALA A 19 16.79 -11.88 -10.19
CA ALA A 19 17.85 -10.87 -10.31
C ALA A 19 17.50 -9.52 -9.67
N THR A 20 16.19 -9.18 -9.58
CA THR A 20 15.74 -7.98 -8.87
C THR A 20 15.88 -8.17 -7.37
N TYR A 21 15.52 -9.32 -6.82
CA TYR A 21 15.72 -9.62 -5.41
C TYR A 21 17.18 -9.56 -5.01
N GLU A 22 18.07 -10.24 -5.75
CA GLU A 22 19.52 -10.21 -5.52
C GLU A 22 20.10 -8.78 -5.44
N SER A 23 19.52 -7.87 -6.21
CA SER A 23 19.89 -6.45 -6.17
C SER A 23 19.27 -5.70 -4.99
N GLN A 24 17.96 -5.89 -4.75
CA GLN A 24 17.21 -5.12 -3.75
C GLN A 24 17.61 -5.49 -2.32
N VAL A 25 17.84 -6.76 -2.01
CA VAL A 25 18.24 -7.22 -0.68
C VAL A 25 19.58 -6.66 -0.21
N LYS A 26 20.41 -6.13 -1.12
CA LYS A 26 21.66 -5.45 -0.78
C LYS A 26 21.46 -4.05 -0.21
N ASN A 27 20.28 -3.44 -0.49
CA ASN A 27 19.99 -2.05 -0.19
C ASN A 27 18.90 -1.89 0.89
N ILE A 28 18.60 -2.95 1.65
CA ILE A 28 17.61 -2.90 2.73
C ILE A 28 18.12 -2.01 3.86
N GLN A 29 17.19 -1.30 4.47
CA GLN A 29 17.43 -0.35 5.55
C GLN A 29 16.38 -0.55 6.65
N GLU A 30 16.79 -0.29 7.91
CA GLU A 30 15.83 -0.26 9.02
C GLU A 30 14.75 0.81 8.78
N SER A 31 13.50 0.43 9.02
CA SER A 31 12.38 1.36 8.92
C SER A 31 12.31 2.26 10.16
N PRO A 32 12.20 3.59 10.00
CA PRO A 32 11.99 4.49 11.12
C PRO A 32 10.57 4.46 11.68
N LYS A 33 9.66 3.70 11.05
CA LYS A 33 8.24 3.61 11.41
C LYS A 33 7.98 2.74 12.64
N PHE A 34 9.00 1.99 13.10
CA PHE A 34 8.96 1.17 14.29
C PHE A 34 10.19 1.41 15.15
N ARG A 35 10.04 1.33 16.47
CA ARG A 35 11.13 1.48 17.43
C ARG A 35 11.11 0.34 18.42
N LEU A 36 12.28 -0.14 18.81
CA LEU A 36 12.41 -1.11 19.89
C LEU A 36 12.17 -0.40 21.23
N THR A 37 11.14 -0.84 21.97
CA THR A 37 10.75 -0.32 23.28
C THR A 37 10.45 -1.52 24.19
N ASP A 38 11.14 -1.61 25.31
CA ASP A 38 10.98 -2.70 26.29
C ASP A 38 11.02 -4.12 25.69
N GLY A 39 11.94 -4.32 24.72
CA GLY A 39 12.15 -5.62 24.08
C GLY A 39 11.15 -5.97 22.97
N THR A 40 10.20 -5.08 22.66
CA THR A 40 9.25 -5.25 21.56
C THR A 40 9.32 -4.08 20.57
N ARG A 41 9.06 -4.35 19.29
CA ARG A 41 8.97 -3.31 18.26
C ARG A 41 7.56 -2.70 18.31
N GLN A 42 7.50 -1.40 18.56
CA GLN A 42 6.26 -0.62 18.62
C GLN A 42 6.21 0.36 17.45
N PRO A 43 5.01 0.61 16.86
CA PRO A 43 4.86 1.62 15.84
C PRO A 43 5.20 3.01 16.39
N VAL A 44 5.82 3.83 15.57
CA VAL A 44 6.15 5.23 15.88
C VAL A 44 5.09 6.12 15.25
N ALA A 45 4.75 7.22 15.91
CA ALA A 45 3.82 8.21 15.38
C ALA A 45 4.25 8.70 13.99
N PHE A 46 3.43 8.38 13.00
CA PHE A 46 3.63 8.70 11.60
C PHE A 46 2.30 9.14 10.99
N PRO A 47 1.76 10.28 11.41
CA PRO A 47 0.40 10.70 11.07
C PRO A 47 0.28 11.15 9.62
N GLY A 48 -0.90 10.95 9.04
CA GLY A 48 -1.20 11.39 7.69
C GLY A 48 -2.58 10.99 7.19
N TYR A 49 -2.77 11.13 5.89
CA TYR A 49 -3.98 10.77 5.18
C TYR A 49 -3.65 9.99 3.90
N SER A 50 -4.47 8.96 3.62
CA SER A 50 -4.45 8.21 2.36
C SER A 50 -5.86 7.86 1.93
N ALA A 51 -6.06 7.70 0.64
CA ALA A 51 -7.23 7.01 0.08
C ALA A 51 -6.86 5.54 -0.07
N ILE A 52 -7.57 4.66 0.63
CA ILE A 52 -7.30 3.21 0.66
C ILE A 52 -8.59 2.41 0.47
N THR A 53 -8.48 1.12 0.16
CA THR A 53 -9.60 0.19 0.33
C THR A 53 -9.92 0.00 1.81
N PRO A 54 -11.08 -0.54 2.21
CA PRO A 54 -11.31 -0.89 3.59
C PRO A 54 -10.17 -1.76 4.14
N PRO A 55 -9.71 -1.54 5.38
CA PRO A 55 -8.75 -2.43 6.03
C PRO A 55 -9.26 -3.86 6.17
N GLY A 56 -8.35 -4.84 6.28
CA GLY A 56 -8.68 -6.27 6.30
C GLY A 56 -9.75 -6.67 7.31
N ALA A 57 -9.78 -6.03 8.48
CA ALA A 57 -10.84 -6.25 9.46
C ALA A 57 -12.23 -5.78 8.99
N GLU A 58 -12.30 -4.87 8.02
CA GLU A 58 -13.53 -4.26 7.49
C GLU A 58 -13.85 -4.73 6.06
N ASP A 59 -13.04 -5.64 5.49
CA ASP A 59 -13.18 -6.13 4.10
C ASP A 59 -13.44 -7.64 4.04
N PRO A 60 -14.67 -8.08 4.32
CA PRO A 60 -15.01 -9.51 4.30
C PRO A 60 -14.92 -10.14 2.91
N ALA A 61 -15.05 -9.35 1.84
CA ALA A 61 -14.99 -9.85 0.47
C ALA A 61 -13.59 -10.40 0.13
N ASN A 62 -12.53 -9.81 0.71
CA ASN A 62 -11.15 -10.19 0.48
C ASN A 62 -10.53 -10.97 1.65
N SER A 63 -11.33 -11.44 2.61
CA SER A 63 -10.84 -12.09 3.84
C SER A 63 -9.99 -13.33 3.57
N ALA A 64 -10.26 -14.09 2.51
CA ALA A 64 -9.47 -15.27 2.13
C ALA A 64 -8.05 -14.85 1.70
N VAL A 65 -7.94 -13.79 0.90
CA VAL A 65 -6.65 -13.25 0.44
C VAL A 65 -5.85 -12.73 1.64
N PHE A 66 -6.48 -11.94 2.51
CA PHE A 66 -5.79 -11.41 3.70
C PHE A 66 -5.34 -12.49 4.68
N LYS A 67 -6.07 -13.60 4.79
CA LYS A 67 -5.60 -14.77 5.55
C LYS A 67 -4.39 -15.45 4.92
N ASP A 68 -4.35 -15.55 3.60
CA ASP A 68 -3.20 -16.07 2.87
C ASP A 68 -1.97 -15.17 3.03
N LEU A 69 -2.15 -13.85 2.94
CA LEU A 69 -1.08 -12.87 3.22
C LEU A 69 -0.56 -12.96 4.67
N ALA A 70 -1.46 -13.14 5.65
CA ALA A 70 -1.05 -13.34 7.04
C ALA A 70 -0.27 -14.64 7.24
N ALA A 71 -0.67 -15.73 6.57
CA ALA A 71 0.10 -16.97 6.57
C ALA A 71 1.50 -16.78 5.94
N CYS A 72 1.58 -16.01 4.85
CA CYS A 72 2.86 -15.63 4.26
C CYS A 72 3.75 -14.87 5.25
N GLN A 73 3.21 -13.90 6.01
CA GLN A 73 3.98 -13.19 7.04
C GLN A 73 4.59 -14.17 8.07
N GLN A 74 3.81 -15.12 8.57
CA GLN A 74 4.30 -16.09 9.57
C GLN A 74 5.45 -16.93 9.01
N GLN A 75 5.31 -17.39 7.80
CA GLN A 75 6.39 -18.17 7.17
C GLN A 75 7.64 -17.32 6.89
N LEU A 76 7.49 -16.02 6.58
CA LEU A 76 8.66 -15.14 6.42
C LEU A 76 9.47 -15.05 7.72
N ILE A 77 8.82 -14.87 8.88
CA ILE A 77 9.55 -14.81 10.16
C ILE A 77 10.10 -16.17 10.62
N GLU A 78 9.48 -17.29 10.21
CA GLU A 78 9.99 -18.63 10.48
C GLU A 78 11.26 -18.97 9.67
N LYS A 79 11.36 -18.42 8.45
CA LYS A 79 12.45 -18.71 7.52
C LYS A 79 13.60 -17.71 7.57
N LEU A 80 13.39 -16.51 8.10
CA LEU A 80 14.37 -15.43 8.11
C LEU A 80 14.96 -15.24 9.52
N GLU A 81 15.95 -14.36 9.61
CA GLU A 81 16.60 -14.04 10.88
C GLU A 81 15.61 -13.45 11.88
N ALA A 82 15.77 -13.83 13.14
CA ALA A 82 15.01 -13.25 14.23
C ALA A 82 15.15 -11.73 14.23
N ASP A 83 14.07 -11.03 14.49
CA ASP A 83 14.00 -9.55 14.55
C ASP A 83 14.36 -8.81 13.26
N LEU A 84 14.54 -9.51 12.12
CA LEU A 84 14.76 -8.85 10.83
C LEU A 84 13.52 -8.06 10.37
N LEU A 85 12.33 -8.57 10.69
CA LEU A 85 11.05 -8.02 10.25
C LEU A 85 10.17 -7.65 11.42
N VAL A 86 9.43 -6.56 11.26
CA VAL A 86 8.23 -6.24 12.05
C VAL A 86 7.03 -6.41 11.13
N LEU A 87 6.11 -7.28 11.52
CA LEU A 87 4.90 -7.55 10.76
C LEU A 87 3.89 -6.41 10.91
N VAL A 88 3.22 -6.07 9.83
CA VAL A 88 2.02 -5.21 9.84
C VAL A 88 0.86 -6.04 10.37
N ASP A 89 -0.01 -5.45 11.19
CA ASP A 89 -1.22 -6.14 11.67
C ASP A 89 -2.12 -6.53 10.48
N PRO A 90 -2.44 -7.81 10.27
CA PRO A 90 -3.34 -8.24 9.20
C PRO A 90 -4.71 -7.55 9.20
N ALA A 91 -5.17 -7.08 10.37
CA ALA A 91 -6.39 -6.29 10.48
C ALA A 91 -6.31 -4.96 9.72
N SER A 92 -5.10 -4.43 9.53
CA SER A 92 -4.83 -3.18 8.81
C SER A 92 -4.47 -3.36 7.34
N PHE A 93 -4.38 -4.57 6.80
CA PHE A 93 -4.08 -4.80 5.38
C PHE A 93 -5.05 -4.07 4.47
N HIS A 94 -4.51 -3.35 3.51
CA HIS A 94 -5.28 -2.59 2.55
C HIS A 94 -4.52 -2.40 1.23
N PHE A 95 -5.23 -1.98 0.21
CA PHE A 95 -4.68 -1.52 -1.04
C PHE A 95 -4.70 0.02 -1.02
N THR A 96 -3.55 0.66 -1.14
CA THR A 96 -3.46 2.12 -1.21
C THR A 96 -3.81 2.61 -2.61
N LEU A 97 -4.90 3.37 -2.71
CA LEU A 97 -5.37 4.00 -3.95
C LEU A 97 -4.59 5.28 -4.25
N ALA A 98 -4.40 6.12 -3.23
CA ALA A 98 -3.60 7.33 -3.32
C ALA A 98 -3.01 7.73 -1.97
N ASP A 99 -1.69 7.89 -1.92
CA ASP A 99 -1.01 8.54 -0.81
C ASP A 99 -1.21 10.05 -0.90
N LEU A 100 -1.64 10.68 0.18
CA LEU A 100 -1.98 12.12 0.15
C LEU A 100 -0.91 12.96 0.84
N ILE A 101 -0.75 12.77 2.14
CA ILE A 101 0.21 13.52 2.94
C ILE A 101 0.57 12.73 4.20
N TRP A 102 1.82 12.82 4.67
CA TRP A 102 2.27 12.07 5.84
C TRP A 102 3.41 12.76 6.60
N ASP A 103 3.55 12.38 7.87
CA ASP A 103 4.59 12.74 8.82
C ASP A 103 4.93 14.25 8.84
N SER A 104 6.14 14.61 8.52
CA SER A 104 6.62 16.00 8.59
C SER A 104 5.82 16.95 7.69
N ALA A 105 5.47 16.52 6.47
CA ALA A 105 4.65 17.32 5.57
C ALA A 105 3.25 17.57 6.15
N TYR A 106 2.63 16.54 6.72
CA TYR A 106 1.33 16.67 7.38
C TYR A 106 1.39 17.62 8.59
N ARG A 107 2.40 17.45 9.48
CA ARG A 107 2.58 18.33 10.66
C ARG A 107 2.77 19.78 10.24
N MET A 108 3.64 20.04 9.27
CA MET A 108 3.87 21.37 8.74
C MET A 108 2.61 21.99 8.13
N ALA A 109 1.82 21.22 7.39
CA ALA A 109 0.59 21.69 6.77
C ALA A 109 -0.48 22.05 7.81
N THR A 110 -0.65 21.22 8.84
CA THR A 110 -1.62 21.48 9.92
C THR A 110 -1.19 22.64 10.82
N ASP A 111 0.10 22.80 11.10
CA ASP A 111 0.63 23.92 11.85
C ASP A 111 0.47 25.26 11.10
N ALA A 112 0.66 25.25 9.78
CA ALA A 112 0.53 26.43 8.94
C ALA A 112 -0.93 26.80 8.63
N ASN A 113 -1.86 25.85 8.62
CA ASN A 113 -3.25 26.04 8.25
C ASN A 113 -4.19 25.23 9.16
N PRO A 114 -4.83 25.88 10.15
CA PRO A 114 -5.78 25.20 11.05
C PRO A 114 -6.97 24.55 10.33
N ASP A 115 -7.32 25.02 9.13
CA ASP A 115 -8.39 24.47 8.29
C ASP A 115 -7.92 23.35 7.35
N PHE A 116 -6.66 22.93 7.43
CA PHE A 116 -6.07 22.00 6.48
C PHE A 116 -6.88 20.71 6.34
N GLU A 117 -7.18 20.04 7.44
CA GLU A 117 -7.91 18.76 7.42
C GLU A 117 -9.33 18.90 6.84
N ARG A 118 -10.05 19.95 7.21
CA ARG A 118 -11.38 20.22 6.68
C ARG A 118 -11.33 20.41 5.15
N LYS A 119 -10.40 21.22 4.67
CA LYS A 119 -10.21 21.46 3.22
C LYS A 119 -9.78 20.18 2.49
N LEU A 120 -8.89 19.38 3.08
CA LEU A 120 -8.49 18.10 2.52
C LEU A 120 -9.71 17.19 2.32
N ILE A 121 -10.55 17.04 3.35
CA ILE A 121 -11.75 16.19 3.31
C ILE A 121 -12.70 16.66 2.21
N GLU A 122 -13.00 17.98 2.14
CA GLU A 122 -13.86 18.59 1.12
C GLU A 122 -13.31 18.32 -0.30
N GLN A 123 -12.01 18.51 -0.52
CA GLN A 123 -11.41 18.31 -1.84
C GLN A 123 -11.31 16.84 -2.26
N ILE A 124 -11.17 15.91 -1.31
CA ILE A 124 -11.26 14.48 -1.60
C ILE A 124 -12.70 14.08 -1.93
N GLU A 125 -13.69 14.62 -1.25
CA GLU A 125 -15.11 14.40 -1.58
C GLU A 125 -15.42 14.86 -3.01
N ASP A 126 -14.97 16.05 -3.39
CA ASP A 126 -15.10 16.57 -4.76
C ASP A 126 -14.42 15.65 -5.78
N SER A 127 -13.20 15.17 -5.49
CA SER A 127 -12.46 14.26 -6.36
C SER A 127 -13.18 12.93 -6.53
N PHE A 128 -13.72 12.37 -5.46
CA PHE A 128 -14.50 11.13 -5.50
C PHE A 128 -15.78 11.28 -6.32
N LYS A 129 -16.46 12.41 -6.19
CA LYS A 129 -17.64 12.73 -6.99
C LYS A 129 -17.29 12.86 -8.48
N ILE A 130 -16.23 13.59 -8.82
CA ILE A 130 -15.75 13.72 -10.22
C ILE A 130 -15.47 12.33 -10.81
N TYR A 131 -14.81 11.45 -10.05
CA TYR A 131 -14.57 10.08 -10.49
C TYR A 131 -15.87 9.33 -10.72
N GLN A 132 -16.80 9.30 -9.75
CA GLN A 132 -18.07 8.58 -9.86
C GLN A 132 -18.92 9.07 -11.05
N ASP A 133 -18.96 10.39 -11.29
CA ASP A 133 -19.68 10.97 -12.42
C ASP A 133 -19.06 10.61 -13.77
N SER A 134 -17.80 10.20 -13.81
CA SER A 134 -17.06 9.81 -15.03
C SER A 134 -17.13 8.32 -15.35
N ILE A 135 -17.49 7.47 -14.40
CA ILE A 135 -17.50 6.01 -14.56
C ILE A 135 -18.83 5.53 -15.14
N VAL A 136 -18.73 4.76 -16.21
CA VAL A 136 -19.88 4.08 -16.87
C VAL A 136 -19.86 2.58 -16.59
N ASP A 137 -18.68 1.98 -16.53
CA ASP A 137 -18.50 0.55 -16.25
C ASP A 137 -18.61 0.29 -14.74
N THR A 138 -19.58 -0.54 -14.35
CA THR A 138 -19.85 -0.95 -12.97
C THR A 138 -19.43 -2.38 -12.67
N THR A 139 -18.71 -3.04 -13.57
CA THR A 139 -18.15 -4.37 -13.30
C THR A 139 -17.15 -4.30 -12.13
N PRO A 140 -17.05 -5.35 -11.30
CA PRO A 140 -16.10 -5.32 -10.20
C PRO A 140 -14.65 -5.10 -10.67
N ILE A 141 -13.96 -4.16 -10.08
CA ILE A 141 -12.52 -3.95 -10.30
C ILE A 141 -11.77 -5.12 -9.65
N ARG A 142 -10.97 -5.83 -10.44
CA ARG A 142 -10.24 -7.02 -9.99
C ARG A 142 -8.75 -6.85 -10.18
N TRP A 143 -8.02 -7.15 -9.12
CA TRP A 143 -6.56 -7.21 -9.12
C TRP A 143 -6.09 -8.58 -8.66
N GLN A 144 -4.90 -8.96 -9.05
CA GLN A 144 -4.30 -10.25 -8.73
C GLN A 144 -2.95 -10.05 -8.06
N ILE A 145 -2.62 -10.90 -7.10
CA ILE A 145 -1.27 -10.96 -6.54
C ILE A 145 -0.29 -11.33 -7.65
N MET A 146 0.74 -10.49 -7.84
CA MET A 146 1.85 -10.77 -8.74
C MET A 146 3.00 -11.45 -8.00
N GLY A 147 3.27 -11.05 -6.78
CA GLY A 147 4.32 -11.62 -5.95
C GLY A 147 4.84 -10.65 -4.89
N LEU A 148 5.73 -11.15 -4.05
CA LEU A 148 6.46 -10.33 -3.09
C LEU A 148 7.39 -9.35 -3.81
N THR A 149 7.57 -8.19 -3.21
CA THR A 149 8.54 -7.19 -3.67
C THR A 149 9.30 -6.61 -2.47
N VAL A 150 10.58 -6.34 -2.68
CA VAL A 150 11.44 -5.73 -1.68
C VAL A 150 11.54 -4.25 -1.96
N ARG A 151 11.18 -3.44 -0.97
CA ARG A 151 11.49 -2.01 -0.93
C ARG A 151 12.66 -1.78 0.01
N PRO A 152 13.31 -0.63 -0.03
CA PRO A 152 14.44 -0.39 0.88
C PRO A 152 14.11 -0.62 2.36
N ARG A 153 12.84 -0.44 2.76
CA ARG A 153 12.42 -0.51 4.17
C ARG A 153 11.25 -1.44 4.46
N ALA A 154 10.75 -2.17 3.44
CA ALA A 154 9.56 -3.01 3.58
C ALA A 154 9.59 -4.22 2.64
N ILE A 155 8.84 -5.24 3.01
CA ILE A 155 8.39 -6.32 2.14
C ILE A 155 6.91 -6.09 1.86
N GLU A 156 6.55 -6.07 0.59
CA GLU A 156 5.20 -5.83 0.10
C GLU A 156 4.76 -6.97 -0.82
N VAL A 157 3.46 -7.15 -0.96
CA VAL A 157 2.87 -7.92 -2.06
C VAL A 157 2.45 -6.93 -3.13
N SER A 158 3.03 -7.04 -4.32
CA SER A 158 2.61 -6.24 -5.46
C SER A 158 1.47 -6.91 -6.21
N LEU A 159 0.56 -6.09 -6.73
CA LEU A 159 -0.65 -6.50 -7.41
C LEU A 159 -0.65 -6.00 -8.86
N VAL A 160 -1.29 -6.76 -9.72
CA VAL A 160 -1.55 -6.39 -11.12
C VAL A 160 -3.04 -6.46 -11.42
N PRO A 161 -3.56 -5.55 -12.26
CA PRO A 161 -4.96 -5.59 -12.66
C PRO A 161 -5.23 -6.81 -13.54
N LYS A 162 -6.43 -7.40 -13.42
CA LYS A 162 -6.86 -8.54 -14.22
C LYS A 162 -7.13 -8.18 -15.68
N ASP A 163 -7.48 -6.92 -15.92
CA ASP A 163 -7.79 -6.37 -17.22
C ASP A 163 -7.50 -4.86 -17.28
N GLU A 164 -7.49 -4.32 -18.49
CA GLU A 164 -7.19 -2.90 -18.73
C GLU A 164 -8.27 -1.99 -18.13
N SER A 165 -9.56 -2.38 -18.15
CA SER A 165 -10.64 -1.60 -17.53
C SER A 165 -10.40 -1.43 -16.03
N SER A 166 -10.03 -2.50 -15.30
CA SER A 166 -9.68 -2.45 -13.88
C SER A 166 -8.50 -1.51 -13.61
N TYR A 167 -7.50 -1.48 -14.50
CA TYR A 167 -6.37 -0.55 -14.41
C TYR A 167 -6.81 0.89 -14.62
N ASP A 168 -7.50 1.15 -15.73
CA ASP A 168 -7.88 2.50 -16.15
C ASP A 168 -8.80 3.18 -15.14
N ARG A 169 -9.69 2.44 -14.50
CA ARG A 169 -10.57 2.95 -13.45
C ARG A 169 -9.80 3.41 -12.22
N ILE A 170 -8.78 2.68 -11.78
CA ILE A 170 -7.92 3.13 -10.68
C ILE A 170 -7.08 4.34 -11.09
N ILE A 171 -6.56 4.37 -12.31
CA ILE A 171 -5.84 5.55 -12.83
C ILE A 171 -6.78 6.76 -12.94
N ALA A 172 -8.03 6.58 -13.36
CA ALA A 172 -9.02 7.66 -13.41
C ALA A 172 -9.30 8.24 -12.01
N LEU A 173 -9.46 7.40 -10.98
CA LEU A 173 -9.60 7.85 -9.60
C LEU A 173 -8.36 8.64 -9.13
N ARG A 174 -7.17 8.13 -9.40
CA ARG A 174 -5.92 8.81 -9.06
C ARG A 174 -5.78 10.16 -9.77
N ARG A 175 -6.19 10.25 -11.04
CA ARG A 175 -6.25 11.52 -11.78
C ARG A 175 -7.23 12.50 -11.15
N ALA A 176 -8.43 12.06 -10.79
CA ALA A 176 -9.41 12.90 -10.11
C ALA A 176 -8.87 13.48 -8.79
N ILE A 177 -8.04 12.74 -8.08
CA ILE A 177 -7.37 13.19 -6.86
C ILE A 177 -6.20 14.14 -7.18
N TYR A 178 -5.19 13.68 -7.92
CA TYR A 178 -3.93 14.43 -8.09
C TYR A 178 -4.00 15.58 -9.09
N GLN A 179 -5.07 15.69 -9.90
CA GLN A 179 -5.34 16.86 -10.76
C GLN A 179 -6.34 17.83 -10.15
N ASN A 180 -6.85 17.57 -8.94
CA ASN A 180 -7.69 18.50 -8.20
C ASN A 180 -6.86 19.71 -7.75
N SER A 181 -7.19 20.89 -8.27
CA SER A 181 -6.46 22.14 -7.97
C SER A 181 -6.48 22.52 -6.49
N GLY A 182 -7.56 22.15 -5.77
CA GLY A 182 -7.67 22.36 -4.33
C GLY A 182 -6.68 21.48 -3.57
N LEU A 183 -6.52 20.21 -3.93
CA LEU A 183 -5.52 19.31 -3.34
C LEU A 183 -4.10 19.76 -3.68
N ILE A 184 -3.83 20.17 -4.92
CA ILE A 184 -2.53 20.73 -5.31
C ILE A 184 -2.20 21.96 -4.46
N SER A 185 -3.17 22.84 -4.21
CA SER A 185 -2.97 24.03 -3.36
C SER A 185 -2.68 23.71 -1.89
N LEU A 186 -3.03 22.48 -1.44
CA LEU A 186 -2.71 21.94 -0.13
C LEU A 186 -1.36 21.19 -0.10
N GLY A 187 -0.62 21.17 -1.22
CA GLY A 187 0.65 20.48 -1.34
C GLY A 187 0.55 18.97 -1.59
N ILE A 188 -0.63 18.50 -2.04
CA ILE A 188 -0.85 17.08 -2.33
C ILE A 188 -0.58 16.83 -3.80
N GLU A 189 0.48 16.07 -4.06
CA GLU A 189 0.98 15.75 -5.40
C GLU A 189 1.36 14.29 -5.52
N GLN A 190 1.23 13.73 -6.72
CA GLN A 190 1.74 12.38 -7.01
C GLN A 190 3.27 12.40 -7.07
N GLN A 191 3.92 11.73 -6.11
CA GLN A 191 5.37 11.76 -5.96
C GLN A 191 6.11 10.65 -6.71
N TYR A 192 5.41 9.55 -7.08
CA TYR A 192 6.02 8.37 -7.73
C TYR A 192 5.03 7.64 -8.63
N TYR A 193 5.58 6.77 -9.49
CA TYR A 193 4.76 5.87 -10.28
C TYR A 193 3.92 4.96 -9.40
N PHE A 194 2.65 4.84 -9.74
CA PHE A 194 1.74 3.96 -9.02
C PHE A 194 2.23 2.51 -9.08
N THR A 195 2.31 1.87 -7.92
CA THR A 195 2.49 0.42 -7.78
C THR A 195 1.50 -0.06 -6.73
N ALA A 196 0.51 -0.80 -7.19
CA ALA A 196 -0.47 -1.40 -6.30
C ALA A 196 0.20 -2.43 -5.40
N HIS A 197 0.01 -2.31 -4.10
CA HIS A 197 0.64 -3.20 -3.13
C HIS A 197 -0.13 -3.25 -1.82
N THR A 198 0.13 -4.33 -1.07
CA THR A 198 -0.19 -4.44 0.36
C THR A 198 1.11 -4.66 1.12
N THR A 199 1.40 -3.85 2.12
CA THR A 199 2.62 -3.98 2.93
C THR A 199 2.44 -5.11 3.92
N LEU A 200 3.38 -6.07 3.96
CA LEU A 200 3.38 -7.19 4.89
C LEU A 200 4.26 -6.95 6.11
N ALA A 201 5.45 -6.38 5.89
CA ALA A 201 6.42 -6.21 6.96
C ALA A 201 7.36 -5.04 6.68
N TYR A 202 7.90 -4.49 7.74
CA TYR A 202 8.99 -3.52 7.66
C TYR A 202 10.31 -4.13 8.14
N PHE A 203 11.42 -3.75 7.50
CA PHE A 203 12.74 -4.15 7.98
C PHE A 203 13.07 -3.46 9.31
N ALA A 204 13.57 -4.24 10.24
CA ALA A 204 13.90 -3.81 11.61
C ALA A 204 15.40 -3.91 11.89
N ASN A 205 15.89 -5.03 12.41
CA ASN A 205 17.28 -5.18 12.79
C ASN A 205 18.17 -5.55 11.58
N VAL A 206 18.51 -4.56 10.77
CA VAL A 206 19.38 -4.75 9.58
C VAL A 206 20.89 -4.62 9.91
N GLN A 207 21.24 -4.36 11.16
CA GLN A 207 22.65 -4.28 11.61
C GLN A 207 23.25 -5.66 11.89
N GLN A 208 22.41 -6.69 12.07
CA GLN A 208 22.85 -8.07 12.21
C GLN A 208 23.35 -8.65 10.88
N GLU A 209 24.05 -9.77 10.94
CA GLU A 209 24.39 -10.53 9.74
C GLU A 209 23.11 -11.10 9.12
N ILE A 210 22.87 -10.75 7.87
CA ILE A 210 21.67 -11.16 7.12
C ILE A 210 22.10 -12.09 5.99
N ASP A 211 21.53 -13.28 5.96
CA ASP A 211 21.67 -14.19 4.82
C ASP A 211 20.76 -13.71 3.64
N ARG A 212 21.34 -12.84 2.82
CA ARG A 212 20.65 -12.24 1.67
C ARG A 212 20.27 -13.26 0.59
N VAL A 213 21.00 -14.36 0.50
CA VAL A 213 20.68 -15.46 -0.42
C VAL A 213 19.40 -16.13 0.06
N ARG A 214 19.37 -16.54 1.32
CA ARG A 214 18.17 -17.14 1.94
C ARG A 214 16.96 -16.22 1.86
N LEU A 215 17.13 -14.91 2.12
CA LEU A 215 16.06 -13.93 1.97
C LEU A 215 15.52 -13.93 0.52
N SER A 216 16.41 -13.83 -0.47
CA SER A 216 16.02 -13.83 -1.89
C SER A 216 15.32 -15.15 -2.29
N ASP A 217 15.84 -16.29 -1.88
CA ASP A 217 15.28 -17.61 -2.19
C ASP A 217 13.90 -17.80 -1.53
N THR A 218 13.74 -17.33 -0.29
CA THR A 218 12.45 -17.37 0.43
C THR A 218 11.38 -16.57 -0.33
N LEU A 219 11.72 -15.38 -0.83
CA LEU A 219 10.77 -14.56 -1.60
C LEU A 219 10.39 -15.22 -2.93
N GLN A 220 11.35 -15.85 -3.61
CA GLN A 220 11.09 -16.58 -4.86
C GLN A 220 10.17 -17.79 -4.65
N GLU A 221 10.38 -18.54 -3.59
CA GLU A 221 9.55 -19.71 -3.24
C GLU A 221 8.07 -19.29 -3.07
N TYR A 222 7.83 -18.16 -2.40
CA TYR A 222 6.47 -17.61 -2.26
C TYR A 222 5.86 -17.18 -3.58
N ASN A 223 6.61 -16.55 -4.45
CA ASN A 223 6.10 -16.17 -5.75
C ASN A 223 5.66 -17.37 -6.58
N MET A 224 6.39 -18.49 -6.50
CA MET A 224 5.98 -19.73 -7.16
C MET A 224 4.66 -20.24 -6.61
N HIS A 225 4.43 -20.16 -5.29
CA HIS A 225 3.15 -20.54 -4.69
C HIS A 225 1.96 -19.76 -5.30
N TRP A 226 2.08 -18.42 -5.46
CA TRP A 226 1.01 -17.61 -6.05
C TRP A 226 0.89 -17.75 -7.57
N LEU A 227 1.94 -18.16 -8.27
CA LEU A 227 1.82 -18.54 -9.68
C LEU A 227 0.97 -19.81 -9.87
N ASP A 228 1.15 -20.80 -8.97
CA ASP A 228 0.39 -22.03 -8.97
C ASP A 228 -1.04 -21.87 -8.41
N HIS A 229 -1.23 -20.91 -7.49
CA HIS A 229 -2.49 -20.64 -6.79
C HIS A 229 -2.83 -19.15 -6.84
N PRO A 230 -3.23 -18.61 -8.00
CA PRO A 230 -3.49 -17.17 -8.15
C PRO A 230 -4.57 -16.68 -7.19
N GLN A 231 -4.26 -15.59 -6.48
CA GLN A 231 -5.18 -14.92 -5.54
C GLN A 231 -5.66 -13.61 -6.15
N GLU A 232 -6.96 -13.37 -6.09
CA GLU A 232 -7.59 -12.13 -6.59
C GLU A 232 -8.16 -11.32 -5.45
N ILE A 233 -8.01 -10.00 -5.55
CA ILE A 233 -8.63 -9.01 -4.67
C ILE A 233 -9.66 -8.20 -5.46
N ILE A 234 -10.83 -8.00 -4.85
CA ILE A 234 -11.91 -7.21 -5.43
C ILE A 234 -11.90 -5.83 -4.76
N LEU A 235 -11.78 -4.79 -5.56
CA LEU A 235 -11.83 -3.43 -5.08
C LEU A 235 -13.26 -2.90 -5.25
N ALA A 236 -14.04 -2.88 -4.16
CA ALA A 236 -15.43 -2.44 -4.18
C ALA A 236 -15.59 -0.96 -3.84
N GLN A 237 -14.72 -0.44 -2.98
CA GLN A 237 -14.77 0.95 -2.55
C GLN A 237 -13.41 1.49 -2.15
N GLY A 238 -13.25 2.80 -2.29
CA GLY A 238 -12.16 3.57 -1.72
C GLY A 238 -12.65 4.46 -0.57
N GLN A 239 -11.81 4.67 0.42
CA GLN A 239 -12.15 5.44 1.61
C GLN A 239 -11.01 6.41 1.94
N LEU A 240 -11.34 7.65 2.31
CA LEU A 240 -10.37 8.50 2.98
C LEU A 240 -10.12 7.97 4.40
N ARG A 241 -8.86 7.76 4.75
CA ARG A 241 -8.45 7.37 6.10
C ARG A 241 -7.38 8.31 6.65
N LYS A 242 -7.49 8.62 7.94
CA LYS A 242 -6.42 9.21 8.73
C LYS A 242 -5.65 8.09 9.40
N PHE A 243 -4.34 8.12 9.32
CA PHE A 243 -3.50 7.17 10.06
C PHE A 243 -2.63 7.93 11.06
N THR A 244 -2.38 7.32 12.20
CA THR A 244 -1.52 7.84 13.27
C THR A 244 -0.17 7.14 13.28
N ASP A 245 -0.12 5.93 12.75
CA ASP A 245 1.03 5.07 12.58
C ASP A 245 0.75 4.04 11.46
N MET A 246 1.57 3.00 11.34
CA MET A 246 1.43 2.02 10.24
C MET A 246 0.41 0.91 10.48
N ASP A 247 -0.16 0.81 11.68
CA ASP A 247 -1.15 -0.20 12.03
C ASP A 247 -2.55 0.42 12.28
N THR A 248 -2.64 1.75 12.43
CA THR A 248 -3.87 2.44 12.86
C THR A 248 -4.41 3.36 11.76
N TYR A 249 -5.48 2.93 11.10
CA TYR A 249 -6.17 3.64 10.02
C TYR A 249 -7.60 3.99 10.43
N GLU A 250 -7.81 5.21 10.90
CA GLU A 250 -9.09 5.69 11.42
C GLU A 250 -10.01 6.20 10.30
N ARG A 251 -11.31 6.00 10.49
CA ARG A 251 -12.35 6.58 9.66
C ARG A 251 -13.37 7.29 10.54
N GLN A 252 -13.60 8.57 10.27
CA GLN A 252 -14.71 9.32 10.86
C GLN A 252 -15.95 9.22 9.94
N PRO A 253 -17.18 9.35 10.48
CA PRO A 253 -18.42 9.31 9.68
C PRO A 253 -18.47 10.34 8.56
N THR A 254 -17.76 11.45 8.70
CA THR A 254 -17.65 12.54 7.73
C THR A 254 -16.62 12.29 6.63
N PHE A 255 -15.80 11.23 6.73
CA PHE A 255 -14.79 10.97 5.71
C PHE A 255 -15.43 10.36 4.46
N PRO A 256 -15.12 10.90 3.27
CA PRO A 256 -15.73 10.47 2.03
C PRO A 256 -15.38 9.03 1.66
N ILE A 257 -16.32 8.39 0.98
CA ILE A 257 -16.22 7.05 0.40
C ILE A 257 -16.55 7.15 -1.09
N VAL A 258 -15.84 6.41 -1.90
CA VAL A 258 -16.10 6.26 -3.33
C VAL A 258 -16.42 4.80 -3.64
N GLN A 259 -17.45 4.53 -4.44
CA GLN A 259 -17.68 3.21 -5.02
C GLN A 259 -16.78 3.03 -6.25
N LEU A 260 -16.16 1.86 -6.35
CA LEU A 260 -15.17 1.56 -7.39
C LEU A 260 -15.75 0.61 -8.44
#